data_2ce8dac74b6a452d69f51be4b13b3bae
#
_entry.id   2ce8dac74b6a452d69f51be4b13b3bae
#
_cell.length_a   1.000
_cell.length_b   1.000
_cell.length_c   1.000
_cell.angle_alpha   90.00
_cell.angle_beta   90.00
_cell.angle_gamma   90.00
#
_symmetry.space_group_name_H-M   'P 1'
#
loop_
_entity.id
_entity.type
_entity.pdbx_description
1 polymer ?
#
loop_
_entity_poly.entity_id
_entity_poly.type
_entity_poly.pdbx_seq_one_letter_code
_entity_poly.pdbx_strand_id
1 'polypeptide(L)'
;VQTGARVTWLEQRGDEWIATTPKGEFAGRDLVNCAGLHCDRVAGLAGEKRETRIVPFRGEYYKLVEGSKGLVRHLIYPVPDPQFPFLGVHFTRLIHGGTEAGPNAVLAFAREGYRKTDVNVPDLWDAVTYSGLWRFVAKYPRMTALELWQSLSKRRFCKALQKLVPSIRVTDIEPGGAGVRAQAMARE
;
A
#
# COMPACT_ATOMS: atom_id res chain seq x y z
N VAL A 1 8.71 23.05 6.25
CA VAL A 1 7.55 22.13 6.15
C VAL A 1 6.42 22.67 7.02
N GLN A 2 5.23 22.77 6.44
CA GLN A 2 4.02 23.21 7.16
C GLN A 2 3.10 22.01 7.36
N THR A 3 2.98 21.53 8.59
CA THR A 3 2.07 20.43 8.95
C THR A 3 0.65 20.95 9.24
N GLY A 4 -0.36 20.07 9.16
CA GLY A 4 -1.77 20.46 9.38
C GLY A 4 -2.31 21.44 8.33
N ALA A 5 -1.67 21.53 7.16
CA ALA A 5 -2.04 22.38 6.04
C ALA A 5 -2.51 21.50 4.86
N ARG A 6 -3.65 20.84 5.02
CA ARG A 6 -4.23 20.03 3.94
C ARG A 6 -4.62 20.92 2.77
N VAL A 7 -4.09 20.62 1.59
CA VAL A 7 -4.48 21.32 0.36
C VAL A 7 -5.92 20.98 0.00
N THR A 8 -6.76 22.00 -0.13
CA THR A 8 -8.19 21.88 -0.47
C THR A 8 -8.51 22.41 -1.86
N TRP A 9 -7.67 23.31 -2.38
CA TRP A 9 -7.82 23.89 -3.69
C TRP A 9 -6.46 24.21 -4.30
N LEU A 10 -6.34 24.09 -5.61
CA LEU A 10 -5.17 24.47 -6.40
C LEU A 10 -5.63 25.29 -7.60
N GLU A 11 -4.98 26.39 -7.84
CA GLU A 11 -5.20 27.20 -9.05
C GLU A 11 -3.90 27.84 -9.53
N GLN A 12 -3.85 28.15 -10.80
CA GLN A 12 -2.75 28.91 -11.40
C GLN A 12 -3.19 30.37 -11.56
N ARG A 13 -2.45 31.30 -10.93
CA ARG A 13 -2.63 32.75 -11.07
C ARG A 13 -1.39 33.34 -11.73
N GLY A 14 -1.47 33.66 -13.03
CA GLY A 14 -0.30 34.05 -13.80
C GLY A 14 0.74 32.94 -13.86
N ASP A 15 1.96 33.22 -13.43
CA ASP A 15 3.08 32.27 -13.44
C ASP A 15 3.23 31.49 -12.12
N GLU A 16 2.26 31.62 -11.21
CA GLU A 16 2.34 30.99 -9.89
C GLU A 16 1.17 30.02 -9.66
N TRP A 17 1.49 28.94 -8.98
CA TRP A 17 0.50 28.04 -8.36
C TRP A 17 0.12 28.55 -6.97
N ILE A 18 -1.17 28.58 -6.69
CA ILE A 18 -1.72 28.93 -5.37
C ILE A 18 -2.35 27.69 -4.77
N ALA A 19 -1.84 27.26 -3.61
CA ALA A 19 -2.39 26.18 -2.83
C ALA A 19 -3.17 26.72 -1.62
N THR A 20 -4.48 26.53 -1.62
CA THR A 20 -5.36 26.93 -0.51
C THR A 20 -5.42 25.83 0.54
N THR A 21 -5.26 26.23 1.80
CA THR A 21 -5.29 25.33 2.96
C THR A 21 -6.04 25.98 4.13
N PRO A 22 -6.42 25.25 5.20
CA PRO A 22 -6.96 25.83 6.42
C PRO A 22 -6.01 26.81 7.13
N LYS A 23 -4.73 26.83 6.76
CA LYS A 23 -3.71 27.74 7.31
C LYS A 23 -3.38 28.92 6.39
N GLY A 24 -4.18 29.14 5.35
CA GLY A 24 -4.00 30.19 4.37
C GLY A 24 -3.53 29.69 3.02
N GLU A 25 -3.20 30.62 2.14
CA GLU A 25 -2.71 30.37 0.80
C GLU A 25 -1.18 30.32 0.76
N PHE A 26 -0.65 29.43 -0.07
CA PHE A 26 0.78 29.29 -0.34
C PHE A 26 1.00 29.43 -1.84
N ALA A 27 1.89 30.36 -2.23
CA ALA A 27 2.24 30.61 -3.62
C ALA A 27 3.60 29.99 -3.96
N GLY A 28 3.74 29.50 -5.19
CA GLY A 28 5.00 28.97 -5.73
C GLY A 28 4.99 28.88 -7.25
N ARG A 29 6.14 29.00 -7.88
CA ARG A 29 6.24 28.88 -9.34
C ARG A 29 5.99 27.46 -9.83
N ASP A 30 6.48 26.48 -9.05
CA ASP A 30 6.40 25.07 -9.38
C ASP A 30 5.57 24.34 -8.33
N LEU A 31 4.74 23.41 -8.80
CA LEU A 31 3.95 22.50 -7.97
C LEU A 31 4.47 21.08 -8.13
N VAL A 32 5.00 20.49 -7.06
CA VAL A 32 5.43 19.09 -7.03
C VAL A 32 4.47 18.28 -6.18
N ASN A 33 3.74 17.37 -6.83
CA ASN A 33 2.76 16.51 -6.17
C ASN A 33 3.42 15.24 -5.61
N CYS A 34 3.68 15.21 -4.32
CA CYS A 34 4.19 14.06 -3.57
C CYS A 34 3.15 13.50 -2.59
N ALA A 35 1.85 13.57 -2.91
CA ALA A 35 0.76 13.23 -1.99
C ALA A 35 0.50 11.71 -1.82
N GLY A 36 1.36 10.83 -2.33
CA GLY A 36 1.31 9.38 -2.12
C GLY A 36 -0.07 8.79 -2.42
N LEU A 37 -0.78 8.28 -1.40
CA LEU A 37 -2.12 7.70 -1.53
C LEU A 37 -3.18 8.66 -2.08
N HIS A 38 -2.93 9.96 -2.07
CA HIS A 38 -3.85 11.00 -2.55
C HIS A 38 -3.36 11.72 -3.80
N CYS A 39 -2.26 11.30 -4.43
CA CYS A 39 -1.63 12.03 -5.53
C CYS A 39 -2.56 12.20 -6.75
N ASP A 40 -3.41 11.22 -7.08
CA ASP A 40 -4.39 11.32 -8.16
C ASP A 40 -5.49 12.36 -7.87
N ARG A 41 -5.86 12.53 -6.58
CA ARG A 41 -6.81 13.56 -6.16
C ARG A 41 -6.20 14.95 -6.21
N VAL A 42 -4.94 15.07 -5.78
CA VAL A 42 -4.21 16.35 -5.85
C VAL A 42 -3.96 16.76 -7.30
N ALA A 43 -3.62 15.81 -8.18
CA ALA A 43 -3.54 16.09 -9.63
C ALA A 43 -4.89 16.60 -10.19
N GLY A 44 -6.00 15.99 -9.76
CA GLY A 44 -7.35 16.46 -10.11
C GLY A 44 -7.65 17.88 -9.61
N LEU A 45 -7.17 18.27 -8.42
CA LEU A 45 -7.29 19.65 -7.94
C LEU A 45 -6.50 20.64 -8.80
N ALA A 46 -5.39 20.21 -9.40
CA ALA A 46 -4.59 20.99 -10.35
C ALA A 46 -5.16 21.00 -11.79
N GLY A 47 -6.37 20.43 -12.00
CA GLY A 47 -7.03 20.41 -13.30
C GLY A 47 -6.68 19.23 -14.19
N GLU A 48 -5.83 18.30 -13.73
CA GLU A 48 -5.44 17.11 -14.49
C GLU A 48 -6.58 16.09 -14.59
N LYS A 49 -6.72 15.47 -15.74
CA LYS A 49 -7.67 14.35 -15.91
C LYS A 49 -7.20 13.12 -15.13
N ARG A 50 -8.08 12.56 -14.33
CA ARG A 50 -7.81 11.33 -13.55
C ARG A 50 -7.91 10.07 -14.44
N GLU A 51 -7.06 9.93 -15.43
CA GLU A 51 -6.97 8.73 -16.29
C GLU A 51 -6.38 7.55 -15.52
N THR A 52 -5.45 7.84 -14.63
CA THR A 52 -4.90 6.89 -13.67
C THR A 52 -5.44 7.19 -12.28
N ARG A 53 -5.88 6.14 -11.55
CA ARG A 53 -6.34 6.27 -10.17
C ARG A 53 -5.45 5.49 -9.22
N ILE A 54 -5.34 5.98 -8.00
CA ILE A 54 -4.72 5.24 -6.91
C ILE A 54 -5.74 4.30 -6.28
N VAL A 55 -5.48 3.02 -6.40
CA VAL A 55 -6.21 1.96 -5.68
C VAL A 55 -5.35 1.54 -4.49
N PRO A 56 -5.86 1.67 -3.25
CA PRO A 56 -5.05 1.35 -2.08
C PRO A 56 -4.97 -0.16 -1.86
N PHE A 57 -3.74 -0.70 -1.74
CA PHE A 57 -3.50 -2.08 -1.36
C PHE A 57 -2.80 -2.13 -0.01
N ARG A 58 -3.45 -2.79 0.97
CA ARG A 58 -2.87 -3.01 2.28
C ARG A 58 -1.94 -4.20 2.23
N GLY A 59 -0.70 -3.99 2.67
CA GLY A 59 0.27 -5.02 2.96
C GLY A 59 0.30 -5.32 4.45
N GLU A 60 -0.07 -6.53 4.83
CA GLU A 60 -0.08 -6.97 6.21
C GLU A 60 1.24 -7.67 6.53
N TYR A 61 1.81 -7.37 7.69
CA TYR A 61 3.06 -7.95 8.17
C TYR A 61 2.85 -8.80 9.40
N TYR A 62 3.71 -9.78 9.55
CA TYR A 62 3.95 -10.48 10.80
C TYR A 62 5.35 -10.14 11.31
N LYS A 63 5.55 -10.29 12.61
CA LYS A 63 6.88 -10.20 13.24
C LYS A 63 7.29 -11.57 13.74
N LEU A 64 8.57 -11.86 13.73
CA LEU A 64 9.09 -13.02 14.42
C LEU A 64 9.03 -12.78 15.94
N VAL A 65 8.49 -13.76 16.68
CA VAL A 65 8.52 -13.73 18.14
C VAL A 65 9.97 -13.76 18.65
N GLU A 66 10.21 -13.29 19.87
CA GLU A 66 11.55 -13.12 20.44
C GLU A 66 12.40 -14.39 20.32
N GLY A 67 11.86 -15.55 20.70
CA GLY A 67 12.58 -16.83 20.66
C GLY A 67 12.92 -17.35 19.27
N SER A 68 12.33 -16.77 18.20
CA SER A 68 12.49 -17.21 16.82
C SER A 68 13.30 -16.24 15.95
N LYS A 69 13.81 -15.15 16.52
CA LYS A 69 14.59 -14.13 15.80
C LYS A 69 15.84 -14.70 15.12
N GLY A 70 16.43 -15.75 15.66
CA GLY A 70 17.59 -16.44 15.12
C GLY A 70 17.34 -17.20 13.82
N LEU A 71 16.08 -17.47 13.44
CA LEU A 71 15.70 -18.14 12.19
C LEU A 71 16.05 -17.31 10.95
N VAL A 72 16.07 -15.99 11.08
CA VAL A 72 16.36 -15.07 9.98
C VAL A 72 17.47 -14.10 10.38
N ARG A 73 18.64 -14.29 9.81
CA ARG A 73 19.84 -13.47 10.13
C ARG A 73 20.01 -12.27 9.21
N HIS A 74 19.51 -12.37 7.98
CA HIS A 74 19.66 -11.39 6.91
C HIS A 74 18.33 -11.07 6.25
N LEU A 75 18.34 -10.17 5.27
CA LEU A 75 17.21 -9.94 4.39
C LEU A 75 17.02 -11.19 3.49
N ILE A 76 15.79 -11.68 3.38
CA ILE A 76 15.45 -12.82 2.51
C ILE A 76 14.30 -12.42 1.62
N TYR A 77 14.55 -12.32 0.33
CA TYR A 77 13.59 -11.94 -0.69
C TYR A 77 13.43 -13.07 -1.71
N PRO A 78 12.23 -13.33 -2.22
CA PRO A 78 12.07 -14.19 -3.38
C PRO A 78 12.66 -13.53 -4.62
N VAL A 79 13.02 -14.33 -5.60
CA VAL A 79 13.30 -13.81 -6.94
C VAL A 79 12.01 -13.20 -7.49
N PRO A 80 12.03 -11.95 -7.96
CA PRO A 80 10.85 -11.34 -8.56
C PRO A 80 10.34 -12.15 -9.75
N ASP A 81 9.05 -12.44 -9.76
CA ASP A 81 8.38 -13.02 -10.92
C ASP A 81 7.84 -11.88 -11.80
N PRO A 82 8.34 -11.69 -13.03
CA PRO A 82 7.89 -10.61 -13.91
C PRO A 82 6.39 -10.66 -14.26
N GLN A 83 5.75 -11.81 -14.07
CA GLN A 83 4.33 -11.96 -14.31
C GLN A 83 3.45 -11.38 -13.20
N PHE A 84 4.04 -11.06 -12.03
CA PHE A 84 3.29 -10.54 -10.90
C PHE A 84 3.69 -9.11 -10.55
N PRO A 85 2.73 -8.23 -10.27
CA PRO A 85 2.99 -6.84 -9.92
C PRO A 85 3.50 -6.64 -8.48
N PHE A 86 3.48 -7.70 -7.67
CA PHE A 86 3.93 -7.67 -6.27
C PHE A 86 5.03 -8.71 -6.04
N LEU A 87 5.99 -8.36 -5.20
CA LEU A 87 7.14 -9.20 -4.90
C LEU A 87 6.79 -10.47 -4.11
N GLY A 88 5.64 -10.49 -3.42
CA GLY A 88 5.30 -11.55 -2.47
C GLY A 88 6.00 -11.38 -1.11
N VAL A 89 5.72 -12.32 -0.20
CA VAL A 89 6.24 -12.26 1.16
C VAL A 89 7.75 -12.40 1.20
N HIS A 90 8.39 -11.64 2.07
CA HIS A 90 9.84 -11.65 2.31
C HIS A 90 10.13 -11.34 3.78
N PHE A 91 11.40 -11.48 4.17
CA PHE A 91 11.84 -11.15 5.53
C PHE A 91 12.73 -9.93 5.52
N THR A 92 12.42 -8.98 6.40
CA THR A 92 13.18 -7.74 6.58
C THR A 92 13.64 -7.60 8.02
N ARG A 93 14.93 -7.45 8.23
CA ARG A 93 15.47 -7.09 9.53
C ARG A 93 15.26 -5.60 9.79
N LEU A 94 14.72 -5.28 10.96
CA LEU A 94 14.50 -3.91 11.37
C LEU A 94 15.75 -3.31 12.01
N ILE A 95 15.96 -2.02 11.78
CA ILE A 95 17.12 -1.28 12.30
C ILE A 95 17.18 -1.26 13.84
N HIS A 96 16.01 -1.27 14.48
CA HIS A 96 15.91 -1.30 15.95
C HIS A 96 15.80 -2.72 16.53
N GLY A 97 16.12 -3.73 15.72
CA GLY A 97 16.00 -5.13 16.08
C GLY A 97 14.64 -5.73 15.70
N GLY A 98 14.63 -7.08 15.65
CA GLY A 98 13.47 -7.83 15.18
C GLY A 98 13.49 -8.11 13.69
N THR A 99 12.53 -8.90 13.27
CA THR A 99 12.37 -9.27 11.85
C THR A 99 10.89 -9.22 11.51
N GLU A 100 10.57 -8.50 10.45
CA GLU A 100 9.25 -8.50 9.83
C GLU A 100 9.20 -9.51 8.69
N ALA A 101 8.04 -10.12 8.53
CA ALA A 101 7.72 -11.08 7.48
C ALA A 101 6.47 -10.62 6.75
N GLY A 102 6.54 -10.45 5.47
CA GLY A 102 5.46 -9.91 4.64
C GLY A 102 6.01 -9.03 3.53
N PRO A 103 5.19 -8.14 2.98
CA PRO A 103 3.73 -8.10 3.13
C PRO A 103 3.00 -9.02 2.16
N ASN A 104 1.73 -9.30 2.43
CA ASN A 104 0.75 -9.65 1.40
C ASN A 104 0.23 -8.39 0.69
N ALA A 105 -0.74 -8.53 -0.22
CA ALA A 105 -1.32 -7.39 -0.92
C ALA A 105 -2.82 -7.59 -1.14
N VAL A 106 -3.64 -6.95 -0.30
CA VAL A 106 -5.10 -7.00 -0.38
C VAL A 106 -5.70 -5.61 -0.54
N LEU A 107 -6.86 -5.49 -1.19
CA LEU A 107 -7.56 -4.23 -1.31
C LEU A 107 -7.82 -3.64 0.09
N ALA A 108 -7.41 -2.40 0.31
CA ALA A 108 -7.77 -1.64 1.48
C ALA A 108 -9.12 -0.93 1.27
N PHE A 109 -9.94 -0.87 2.32
CA PHE A 109 -11.27 -0.25 2.23
C PHE A 109 -11.27 1.25 2.52
N ALA A 110 -10.08 1.81 2.72
CA ALA A 110 -9.82 3.24 2.81
C ALA A 110 -8.41 3.52 2.25
N ARG A 111 -8.15 4.73 1.77
CA ARG A 111 -6.79 5.10 1.30
C ARG A 111 -5.77 5.02 2.43
N GLU A 112 -6.16 5.35 3.65
CA GLU A 112 -5.35 5.19 4.85
C GLU A 112 -5.90 4.06 5.74
N GLY A 113 -6.29 2.94 5.12
CA GLY A 113 -6.86 1.76 5.78
C GLY A 113 -5.79 0.81 6.29
N TYR A 114 -5.13 1.15 7.39
CA TYR A 114 -4.07 0.33 8.00
C TYR A 114 -4.61 -0.88 8.78
N ARG A 115 -5.87 -0.83 9.21
CA ARG A 115 -6.56 -1.95 9.88
C ARG A 115 -7.56 -2.60 8.94
N LYS A 116 -7.88 -3.86 9.17
CA LYS A 116 -8.93 -4.59 8.41
C LYS A 116 -10.32 -3.97 8.56
N THR A 117 -10.53 -3.27 9.66
CA THR A 117 -11.79 -2.59 10.01
C THR A 117 -11.88 -1.15 9.54
N ASP A 118 -10.79 -0.59 9.02
CA ASP A 118 -10.79 0.80 8.53
C ASP A 118 -11.52 0.86 7.20
N VAL A 119 -12.70 1.46 7.21
CA VAL A 119 -13.56 1.62 6.04
C VAL A 119 -13.87 3.10 5.83
N ASN A 120 -13.61 3.58 4.63
CA ASN A 120 -14.05 4.89 4.14
C ASN A 120 -14.92 4.66 2.91
N VAL A 121 -16.22 4.92 3.02
CA VAL A 121 -17.19 4.62 1.96
C VAL A 121 -16.85 5.33 0.63
N PRO A 122 -16.51 6.63 0.60
CA PRO A 122 -16.06 7.31 -0.61
C PRO A 122 -14.81 6.68 -1.25
N ASP A 123 -13.82 6.29 -0.46
CA ASP A 123 -12.60 5.66 -0.98
C ASP A 123 -12.89 4.28 -1.55
N LEU A 124 -13.68 3.48 -0.84
CA LEU A 124 -14.09 2.15 -1.29
C LEU A 124 -14.90 2.23 -2.58
N TRP A 125 -15.85 3.16 -2.64
CA TRP A 125 -16.66 3.38 -3.83
C TRP A 125 -15.81 3.79 -5.03
N ASP A 126 -14.87 4.75 -4.84
CA ASP A 126 -13.91 5.16 -5.88
C ASP A 126 -13.08 3.99 -6.41
N ALA A 127 -12.68 3.06 -5.53
CA ALA A 127 -11.92 1.88 -5.92
C ALA A 127 -12.77 0.82 -6.64
N VAL A 128 -13.93 0.43 -6.08
CA VAL A 128 -14.74 -0.69 -6.63
C VAL A 128 -15.49 -0.33 -7.91
N THR A 129 -15.78 0.95 -8.15
CA THR A 129 -16.38 1.41 -9.41
C THR A 129 -15.36 1.65 -10.51
N TYR A 130 -14.06 1.52 -10.20
CA TYR A 130 -13.01 1.78 -11.17
C TYR A 130 -12.69 0.55 -12.03
N SER A 131 -12.83 0.68 -13.34
CA SER A 131 -12.58 -0.42 -14.31
C SER A 131 -11.16 -0.99 -14.22
N GLY A 132 -10.15 -0.15 -13.91
CA GLY A 132 -8.77 -0.59 -13.75
C GLY A 132 -8.57 -1.63 -12.65
N LEU A 133 -9.32 -1.55 -11.54
CA LEU A 133 -9.29 -2.59 -10.50
C LEU A 133 -9.79 -3.94 -11.04
N TRP A 134 -10.91 -3.94 -11.73
CA TRP A 134 -11.50 -5.20 -12.23
C TRP A 134 -10.68 -5.83 -13.34
N ARG A 135 -10.03 -5.03 -14.18
CA ARG A 135 -9.04 -5.53 -15.15
C ARG A 135 -7.84 -6.16 -14.47
N PHE A 136 -7.35 -5.51 -13.41
CA PHE A 136 -6.27 -6.08 -12.60
C PHE A 136 -6.67 -7.43 -11.99
N VAL A 137 -7.85 -7.51 -11.38
CA VAL A 137 -8.39 -8.77 -10.81
C VAL A 137 -8.57 -9.82 -11.88
N ALA A 138 -9.12 -9.47 -13.04
CA ALA A 138 -9.30 -10.39 -14.18
C ALA A 138 -7.97 -10.86 -14.77
N LYS A 139 -6.95 -10.02 -14.77
CA LYS A 139 -5.60 -10.38 -15.25
C LYS A 139 -4.87 -11.31 -14.26
N TYR A 140 -5.11 -11.14 -12.96
CA TYR A 140 -4.39 -11.86 -11.90
C TYR A 140 -5.32 -12.57 -10.89
N PRO A 141 -6.29 -13.40 -11.34
CA PRO A 141 -7.34 -13.93 -10.47
C PRO A 141 -6.79 -14.89 -9.41
N ARG A 142 -5.84 -15.75 -9.79
CA ARG A 142 -5.20 -16.70 -8.86
C ARG A 142 -4.40 -16.00 -7.78
N MET A 143 -3.64 -14.96 -8.16
CA MET A 143 -2.85 -14.16 -7.24
C MET A 143 -3.79 -13.43 -6.26
N THR A 144 -4.82 -12.74 -6.75
CA THR A 144 -5.79 -12.02 -5.93
C THR A 144 -6.45 -12.95 -4.89
N ALA A 145 -6.84 -14.16 -5.29
CA ALA A 145 -7.40 -15.15 -4.38
C ALA A 145 -6.38 -15.64 -3.33
N LEU A 146 -5.13 -15.89 -3.73
CA LEU A 146 -4.07 -16.32 -2.83
C LEU A 146 -3.75 -15.24 -1.78
N GLU A 147 -3.64 -13.99 -2.20
CA GLU A 147 -3.37 -12.85 -1.30
C GLU A 147 -4.51 -12.66 -0.28
N LEU A 148 -5.76 -12.76 -0.73
CA LEU A 148 -6.92 -12.70 0.15
C LEU A 148 -6.90 -13.85 1.18
N TRP A 149 -6.59 -15.07 0.75
CA TRP A 149 -6.50 -16.21 1.66
C TRP A 149 -5.35 -16.10 2.66
N GLN A 150 -4.22 -15.52 2.25
CA GLN A 150 -3.12 -15.23 3.18
C GLN A 150 -3.54 -14.19 4.23
N SER A 151 -4.29 -13.16 3.83
CA SER A 151 -4.82 -12.16 4.75
C SER A 151 -5.79 -12.75 5.78
N LEU A 152 -6.58 -13.74 5.40
CA LEU A 152 -7.59 -14.37 6.27
C LEU A 152 -7.03 -15.50 7.13
N SER A 153 -5.84 -16.03 6.82
CA SER A 153 -5.31 -17.21 7.50
C SER A 153 -3.81 -17.11 7.80
N LYS A 154 -3.47 -16.92 9.07
CA LYS A 154 -2.09 -16.99 9.58
C LYS A 154 -1.34 -18.24 9.13
N ARG A 155 -2.03 -19.40 9.10
CA ARG A 155 -1.43 -20.66 8.63
C ARG A 155 -1.04 -20.61 7.16
N ARG A 156 -1.87 -20.01 6.30
CA ARG A 156 -1.56 -19.87 4.87
C ARG A 156 -0.44 -18.86 4.64
N PHE A 157 -0.45 -17.79 5.39
CA PHE A 157 0.65 -16.82 5.37
C PHE A 157 1.98 -17.49 5.76
N CYS A 158 1.97 -18.27 6.84
CA CYS A 158 3.14 -19.05 7.28
C CYS A 158 3.63 -20.03 6.19
N LYS A 159 2.71 -20.68 5.47
CA LYS A 159 3.09 -21.56 4.33
C LYS A 159 3.80 -20.80 3.22
N ALA A 160 3.43 -19.54 2.97
CA ALA A 160 4.15 -18.71 2.01
C ALA A 160 5.57 -18.39 2.50
N LEU A 161 5.74 -18.08 3.79
CA LEU A 161 7.05 -17.84 4.40
C LEU A 161 7.94 -19.10 4.41
N GLN A 162 7.36 -20.28 4.56
CA GLN A 162 8.07 -21.56 4.52
C GLN A 162 8.75 -21.87 3.19
N LYS A 163 8.35 -21.20 2.11
CA LYS A 163 9.07 -21.30 0.83
C LYS A 163 10.46 -20.66 0.90
N LEU A 164 10.66 -19.70 1.78
CA LEU A 164 11.92 -19.00 1.99
C LEU A 164 12.69 -19.54 3.19
N VAL A 165 11.98 -19.83 4.28
CA VAL A 165 12.52 -20.37 5.54
C VAL A 165 11.70 -21.60 5.94
N PRO A 166 12.06 -22.81 5.48
CA PRO A 166 11.26 -24.04 5.70
C PRO A 166 11.00 -24.38 7.16
N SER A 167 11.89 -23.98 8.07
CA SER A 167 11.81 -24.26 9.50
C SER A 167 10.81 -23.39 10.26
N ILE A 168 10.31 -22.30 9.68
CA ILE A 168 9.39 -21.38 10.35
C ILE A 168 8.04 -22.05 10.64
N ARG A 169 7.50 -21.79 11.81
CA ARG A 169 6.21 -22.34 12.28
C ARG A 169 5.22 -21.22 12.52
N VAL A 170 3.94 -21.57 12.59
CA VAL A 170 2.86 -20.59 12.89
C VAL A 170 3.05 -19.93 14.26
N THR A 171 3.66 -20.65 15.21
CA THR A 171 3.99 -20.14 16.53
C THR A 171 5.13 -19.13 16.55
N ASP A 172 5.97 -19.11 15.52
CA ASP A 172 7.15 -18.24 15.42
C ASP A 172 6.82 -16.83 14.93
N ILE A 173 5.58 -16.60 14.50
CA ILE A 173 5.13 -15.31 13.97
C ILE A 173 3.96 -14.75 14.77
N GLU A 174 3.90 -13.44 14.91
CA GLU A 174 2.80 -12.68 15.52
C GLU A 174 2.41 -11.50 14.62
N PRO A 175 1.19 -10.93 14.75
CA PRO A 175 0.79 -9.77 13.95
C PRO A 175 1.79 -8.62 14.13
N GLY A 176 2.28 -8.09 13.00
CA GLY A 176 3.26 -7.00 12.97
C GLY A 176 2.61 -5.64 12.86
N GLY A 177 2.07 -5.36 11.72
CA GLY A 177 1.47 -4.08 11.37
C GLY A 177 0.98 -4.15 9.93
N ALA A 178 0.67 -2.99 9.38
CA ALA A 178 0.31 -2.90 7.98
C ALA A 178 0.80 -1.58 7.38
N GLY A 179 1.12 -1.61 6.09
CA GLY A 179 1.30 -0.44 5.26
C GLY A 179 0.24 -0.39 4.17
N VAL A 180 -0.05 0.79 3.63
CA VAL A 180 -0.92 0.91 2.47
C VAL A 180 -0.12 1.40 1.28
N ARG A 181 -0.17 0.62 0.21
CA ARG A 181 0.50 0.92 -1.04
C ARG A 181 -0.43 1.72 -1.96
N ALA A 182 0.06 2.84 -2.47
CA ALA A 182 -0.59 3.63 -3.50
C ALA A 182 -0.37 2.96 -4.87
N GLN A 183 -1.24 2.02 -5.24
CA GLN A 183 -1.13 1.36 -6.53
C GLN A 183 -1.78 2.21 -7.61
N ALA A 184 -0.97 2.81 -8.48
CA ALA A 184 -1.47 3.50 -9.66
C ALA A 184 -1.98 2.47 -10.67
N MET A 185 -3.21 2.65 -11.12
CA MET A 185 -3.85 1.82 -12.14
C MET A 185 -4.38 2.69 -13.26
N ALA A 186 -4.03 2.37 -14.49
CA ALA A 186 -4.60 3.01 -15.68
C ALA A 186 -6.02 2.48 -15.93
N ARG A 187 -6.79 3.28 -16.68
CA ARG A 187 -8.14 2.90 -17.09
C ARG A 187 -8.14 1.87 -18.22
N GLU A 188 -7.08 1.86 -19.04
CA GLU A 188 -6.88 0.97 -20.19
C GLU A 188 -5.70 0.02 -19.97
#